data_ca12e9c7cfa6213659fd65a633998bdc
#
_entry.id   ca12e9c7cfa6213659fd65a633998bdc
#
_cell.length_a   1.000
_cell.length_b   1.000
_cell.length_c   1.000
_cell.angle_alpha   90.00
_cell.angle_beta   90.00
_cell.angle_gamma   90.00
#
_symmetry.space_group_name_H-M   'P 1'
#
loop_
_entity.id
_entity.type
_entity.pdbx_description
1 polymer ?
#
loop_
_entity_poly.entity_id
_entity_poly.type
_entity_poly.pdbx_seq_one_letter_code
_entity_poly.pdbx_strand_id
1 'polypeptide(L)'
;MSETPATPKAADKPAVKPAPKPKPEDKPFVEFIQDDLIPSLSNALSSNHQITASINLIEGERPVVGGQCWMVTGELPGGRRFWVCFESDSIKSGKTIALAESGTEPSMLESFLIDEKRINLALLQSRLLQRLNGQKWLGGN
;
A
#
# COMPACT_ATOMS: atom_id res chain seq x y z
N MET A 1 -3.08 -50.65 -14.82
CA MET A 1 -3.06 -50.17 -14.77
C MET A 1 -3.04 -49.33 -14.68
N SER A 2 -2.97 -49.28 -14.29
CA SER A 2 -3.02 -48.40 -14.18
C SER A 2 -2.99 -47.56 -13.96
N GLU A 3 -3.06 -47.36 -13.71
CA GLU A 3 -3.08 -46.51 -13.54
C GLU A 3 -2.96 -45.70 -13.20
N THR A 4 -2.85 -46.00 -12.91
CA THR A 4 -2.74 -45.10 -12.69
C THR A 4 -2.63 -44.33 -12.52
N PRO A 5 -2.57 -44.55 -12.36
CA PRO A 5 -2.58 -43.55 -12.28
C PRO A 5 -2.52 -42.80 -12.17
N ALA A 6 -2.61 -42.84 -11.89
CA ALA A 6 -2.61 -42.01 -11.91
C ALA A 6 -2.55 -41.32 -11.74
N THR A 7 -2.59 -41.48 -11.54
CA THR A 7 -2.58 -40.71 -11.49
C THR A 7 -2.44 -39.99 -11.44
N PRO A 8 -2.37 -40.20 -11.26
CA PRO A 8 -2.38 -39.34 -11.26
C PRO A 8 -2.19 -38.63 -11.25
N LYS A 9 -2.29 -38.51 -11.04
CA LYS A 9 -2.26 -37.83 -11.21
C LYS A 9 -2.15 -37.06 -11.24
N ALA A 10 -2.16 -37.20 -10.89
CA ALA A 10 -2.14 -36.39 -11.05
C ALA A 10 -1.95 -35.76 -10.99
N ALA A 11 -1.84 -35.93 -10.74
CA ALA A 11 -1.75 -35.19 -10.82
C ALA A 11 -1.56 -34.59 -10.68
N ASP A 12 -1.45 -34.69 -10.32
CA ASP A 12 -1.39 -33.97 -10.32
C ASP A 12 -1.31 -33.24 -10.25
N LYS A 13 -1.10 -33.10 -10.01
CA LYS A 13 -1.21 -32.48 -10.01
C LYS A 13 -1.02 -31.71 -10.28
N PRO A 14 -0.77 -31.58 -10.18
CA PRO A 14 -0.76 -30.81 -10.43
C PRO A 14 -0.76 -30.03 -10.69
N ALA A 15 -0.70 -30.03 -10.54
CA ALA A 15 -1.02 -29.43 -10.64
C ALA A 15 -1.34 -28.73 -10.63
N VAL A 16 -1.37 -29.10 -10.44
CA VAL A 16 -1.89 -28.46 -10.35
C VAL A 16 -1.80 -27.67 -10.07
N LYS A 17 -1.10 -28.05 -10.74
CA LYS A 17 -1.06 -27.05 -10.34
C LYS A 17 -2.10 -26.25 -10.35
N PRO A 18 -2.49 -26.22 -9.68
CA PRO A 18 -3.65 -25.43 -9.54
C PRO A 18 -3.39 -24.02 -9.94
N ALA A 19 -4.42 -23.31 -10.33
CA ALA A 19 -4.30 -21.88 -10.50
C ALA A 19 -3.71 -21.32 -9.21
N PRO A 20 -2.65 -20.51 -9.30
CA PRO A 20 -2.13 -19.88 -8.11
C PRO A 20 -3.21 -19.01 -7.49
N LYS A 21 -3.17 -18.89 -6.19
CA LYS A 21 -4.08 -17.98 -5.52
C LYS A 21 -3.90 -16.57 -6.11
N PRO A 22 -4.99 -15.86 -6.37
CA PRO A 22 -4.85 -14.49 -6.83
C PRO A 22 -4.03 -13.70 -5.83
N LYS A 23 -3.13 -12.90 -6.35
CA LYS A 23 -2.34 -12.01 -5.49
C LYS A 23 -3.23 -10.86 -5.05
N PRO A 24 -2.97 -10.29 -3.87
CA PRO A 24 -3.73 -9.11 -3.46
C PRO A 24 -3.70 -8.01 -4.51
N GLU A 25 -2.57 -7.86 -5.20
CA GLU A 25 -2.39 -6.82 -6.20
C GLU A 25 -3.28 -7.04 -7.44
N ASP A 26 -3.86 -8.22 -7.61
CA ASP A 26 -4.74 -8.51 -8.74
C ASP A 26 -6.16 -8.01 -8.51
N LYS A 27 -6.48 -7.57 -7.31
CA LYS A 27 -7.81 -7.04 -6.99
C LYS A 27 -8.01 -5.67 -7.64
N PRO A 28 -9.28 -5.28 -7.87
CA PRO A 28 -9.53 -3.88 -8.24
C PRO A 28 -8.89 -2.92 -7.25
N PHE A 29 -8.52 -1.74 -7.76
CA PHE A 29 -7.73 -0.79 -6.98
C PHE A 29 -8.35 -0.49 -5.61
N VAL A 30 -9.63 -0.14 -5.59
CA VAL A 30 -10.29 0.24 -4.33
C VAL A 30 -10.29 -0.92 -3.34
N GLU A 31 -10.58 -2.13 -3.82
CA GLU A 31 -10.58 -3.31 -2.95
C GLU A 31 -9.19 -3.58 -2.39
N PHE A 32 -8.17 -3.50 -3.24
CA PHE A 32 -6.80 -3.74 -2.79
C PHE A 32 -6.42 -2.75 -1.70
N ILE A 33 -6.70 -1.46 -1.92
CA ILE A 33 -6.34 -0.44 -0.96
C ILE A 33 -7.07 -0.67 0.36
N GLN A 34 -8.38 -0.88 0.30
CA GLN A 34 -9.19 -0.98 1.52
C GLN A 34 -9.02 -2.29 2.26
N ASP A 35 -8.85 -3.39 1.52
CA ASP A 35 -8.83 -4.71 2.14
C ASP A 35 -7.42 -5.19 2.48
N ASP A 36 -6.41 -4.69 1.78
CA ASP A 36 -5.06 -5.19 1.95
C ASP A 36 -4.08 -4.12 2.39
N LEU A 37 -3.99 -2.99 1.69
CA LEU A 37 -2.96 -2.00 1.98
C LEU A 37 -3.23 -1.27 3.31
N ILE A 38 -4.43 -0.76 3.48
CA ILE A 38 -4.74 -0.02 4.71
C ILE A 38 -4.61 -0.90 5.95
N PRO A 39 -5.18 -2.12 5.97
CA PRO A 39 -4.97 -2.98 7.13
C PRO A 39 -3.51 -3.34 7.36
N SER A 40 -2.74 -3.54 6.30
CA SER A 40 -1.33 -3.86 6.41
C SER A 40 -0.55 -2.71 7.06
N LEU A 41 -0.83 -1.48 6.62
CA LEU A 41 -0.19 -0.30 7.20
C LEU A 41 -0.59 -0.13 8.67
N SER A 42 -1.87 -0.27 8.97
CA SER A 42 -2.36 -0.11 10.33
C SER A 42 -1.74 -1.15 11.26
N ASN A 43 -1.65 -2.40 10.80
CA ASN A 43 -1.05 -3.46 11.61
C ASN A 43 0.43 -3.25 11.83
N ALA A 44 1.14 -2.82 10.80
CA ALA A 44 2.58 -2.58 10.93
C ALA A 44 2.87 -1.44 11.90
N LEU A 45 2.10 -0.37 11.83
CA LEU A 45 2.28 0.75 12.74
C LEU A 45 1.95 0.34 14.18
N SER A 46 0.87 -0.39 14.36
CA SER A 46 0.45 -0.83 15.69
C SER A 46 1.44 -1.83 16.29
N SER A 47 1.84 -2.84 15.50
CA SER A 47 2.67 -3.94 16.03
C SER A 47 4.11 -3.53 16.23
N ASN A 48 4.67 -2.77 15.31
CA ASN A 48 6.11 -2.47 15.32
C ASN A 48 6.43 -1.16 16.02
N HIS A 49 5.50 -0.23 16.09
CA HIS A 49 5.76 1.11 16.57
C HIS A 49 4.77 1.58 17.63
N GLN A 50 3.78 0.75 17.96
CA GLN A 50 2.74 1.08 18.93
C GLN A 50 2.01 2.38 18.57
N ILE A 51 1.79 2.58 17.27
CA ILE A 51 1.12 3.76 16.76
C ILE A 51 -0.24 3.35 16.21
N THR A 52 -1.29 4.01 16.65
CA THR A 52 -2.63 3.84 16.09
C THR A 52 -2.88 5.00 15.14
N ALA A 53 -2.92 4.70 13.85
CA ALA A 53 -3.14 5.72 12.83
C ALA A 53 -4.52 5.58 12.25
N SER A 54 -5.10 6.70 11.82
CA SER A 54 -6.36 6.70 11.09
C SER A 54 -6.02 6.80 9.61
N ILE A 55 -6.27 5.72 8.86
CA ILE A 55 -5.87 5.63 7.46
C ILE A 55 -7.10 5.39 6.62
N ASN A 56 -7.25 6.16 5.56
CA ASN A 56 -8.43 6.12 4.70
C ASN A 56 -8.05 6.26 3.24
N LEU A 57 -8.92 5.73 2.37
CA LEU A 57 -8.82 5.97 0.94
C LEU A 57 -9.87 7.01 0.57
N ILE A 58 -9.44 8.09 -0.08
CA ILE A 58 -10.34 9.13 -0.54
C ILE A 58 -10.04 9.47 -1.98
N GLU A 59 -11.02 10.04 -2.65
CA GLU A 59 -10.82 10.64 -3.96
C GLU A 59 -11.06 12.13 -3.81
N GLY A 60 -10.08 12.93 -4.21
CA GLY A 60 -10.20 14.36 -4.00
C GLY A 60 -9.03 15.10 -4.60
N GLU A 61 -8.86 16.32 -4.17
CA GLU A 61 -7.83 17.19 -4.72
C GLU A 61 -6.47 16.90 -4.08
N ARG A 62 -5.48 16.68 -4.95
CA ARG A 62 -4.12 16.40 -4.51
C ARG A 62 -3.55 17.60 -3.78
N PRO A 63 -2.87 17.37 -2.64
CA PRO A 63 -2.24 18.50 -1.95
C PRO A 63 -1.13 19.12 -2.78
N VAL A 64 -0.82 20.36 -2.48
CA VAL A 64 0.25 21.16 -3.07
C VAL A 64 -0.06 21.61 -4.48
N VAL A 65 -0.23 20.65 -5.43
CA VAL A 65 -0.36 21.01 -6.85
C VAL A 65 -1.79 20.88 -7.38
N GLY A 66 -2.69 20.29 -6.59
CA GLY A 66 -4.07 20.14 -7.03
C GLY A 66 -4.26 19.03 -8.04
N GLY A 67 -5.50 18.91 -8.53
CA GLY A 67 -5.86 17.86 -9.47
C GLY A 67 -6.51 16.69 -8.77
N GLN A 68 -7.55 16.14 -9.41
CA GLN A 68 -8.33 15.05 -8.83
C GLN A 68 -7.53 13.76 -8.88
N CYS A 69 -7.45 13.06 -7.77
CA CYS A 69 -6.76 11.78 -7.73
C CYS A 69 -7.25 10.93 -6.56
N TRP A 70 -6.87 9.65 -6.57
CA TRP A 70 -7.08 8.77 -5.43
C TRP A 70 -5.95 8.97 -4.44
N MET A 71 -6.28 8.98 -3.15
CA MET A 71 -5.28 9.20 -2.12
C MET A 71 -5.50 8.27 -0.94
N VAL A 72 -4.40 7.69 -0.45
CA VAL A 72 -4.37 7.03 0.86
C VAL A 72 -3.88 8.07 1.84
N THR A 73 -4.75 8.48 2.74
CA THR A 73 -4.42 9.50 3.73
C THR A 73 -4.32 8.88 5.10
N GLY A 74 -3.39 9.36 5.89
CA GLY A 74 -3.23 8.87 7.25
C GLY A 74 -2.97 10.00 8.21
N GLU A 75 -3.54 9.87 9.40
CA GLU A 75 -3.28 10.79 10.49
C GLU A 75 -2.70 10.01 11.65
N LEU A 76 -1.54 10.45 12.12
CA LEU A 76 -0.85 9.82 13.24
C LEU A 76 -1.16 10.59 14.52
N PRO A 77 -0.93 9.96 15.70
CA PRO A 77 -1.09 10.68 16.95
C PRO A 77 -0.26 11.96 16.95
N GLY A 78 -0.83 13.03 17.47
CA GLY A 78 -0.17 14.32 17.48
C GLY A 78 -0.51 15.19 16.29
N GLY A 79 -1.27 14.68 15.32
CA GLY A 79 -1.76 15.49 14.21
C GLY A 79 -0.87 15.49 12.97
N ARG A 80 0.15 14.65 12.94
CA ARG A 80 0.95 14.49 11.73
C ARG A 80 0.15 13.72 10.69
N ARG A 81 0.26 14.12 9.42
CA ARG A 81 -0.56 13.56 8.35
C ARG A 81 0.29 13.24 7.14
N PHE A 82 -0.16 12.22 6.39
CA PHE A 82 0.48 11.91 5.11
C PHE A 82 -0.58 11.66 4.05
N TRP A 83 -0.18 11.85 2.79
CA TRP A 83 -1.00 11.57 1.62
C TRP A 83 -0.15 10.78 0.64
N VAL A 84 -0.62 9.60 0.23
CA VAL A 84 -0.03 8.87 -0.90
C VAL A 84 -1.02 8.99 -2.04
N CYS A 85 -0.61 9.70 -3.10
CA CYS A 85 -1.49 10.04 -4.20
C CYS A 85 -1.21 9.14 -5.39
N PHE A 86 -2.27 8.62 -6.01
CA PHE A 86 -2.18 7.77 -7.18
C PHE A 86 -2.82 8.51 -8.35
N GLU A 87 -2.11 8.58 -9.48
CA GLU A 87 -2.62 9.34 -10.63
C GLU A 87 -3.85 8.71 -11.24
N SER A 88 -4.03 7.39 -11.10
CA SER A 88 -5.21 6.71 -11.58
C SER A 88 -5.57 5.60 -10.61
N ASP A 89 -6.61 4.84 -10.94
CA ASP A 89 -7.06 3.72 -10.11
C ASP A 89 -6.20 2.49 -10.35
N SER A 90 -4.88 2.67 -10.25
CA SER A 90 -3.91 1.59 -10.43
C SER A 90 -2.72 1.84 -9.52
N ILE A 91 -2.30 0.81 -8.80
CA ILE A 91 -1.12 0.92 -7.95
C ILE A 91 0.15 1.09 -8.77
N LYS A 92 0.08 0.80 -10.07
CA LYS A 92 1.22 0.99 -10.97
C LYS A 92 1.26 2.37 -11.59
N SER A 93 0.24 3.18 -11.40
CA SER A 93 0.24 4.55 -11.91
C SER A 93 1.25 5.39 -11.17
N GLY A 94 1.51 6.58 -11.70
CA GLY A 94 2.42 7.51 -11.04
C GLY A 94 1.96 7.81 -9.62
N LYS A 95 2.90 7.87 -8.70
CA LYS A 95 2.59 8.06 -7.28
C LYS A 95 3.42 9.18 -6.71
N THR A 96 2.81 9.92 -5.79
CA THR A 96 3.49 10.99 -5.06
C THR A 96 3.11 10.88 -3.60
N ILE A 97 3.91 11.50 -2.74
CA ILE A 97 3.66 11.51 -1.31
C ILE A 97 3.86 12.91 -0.77
N ALA A 98 2.98 13.30 0.13
CA ALA A 98 3.08 14.57 0.85
C ALA A 98 2.97 14.29 2.34
N LEU A 99 3.67 15.09 3.13
CA LEU A 99 3.71 14.95 4.59
C LEU A 99 3.50 16.32 5.21
N ALA A 100 2.83 16.34 6.37
CA ALA A 100 2.63 17.58 7.11
C ALA A 100 2.75 17.34 8.59
N GLU A 101 3.47 18.24 9.27
CA GLU A 101 3.52 18.24 10.72
C GLU A 101 2.20 18.76 11.27
N SER A 102 2.00 18.54 12.57
CA SER A 102 0.78 19.00 13.23
C SER A 102 0.57 20.50 13.03
N GLY A 103 -0.64 20.86 12.63
CA GLY A 103 -1.01 22.26 12.48
C GLY A 103 -0.47 22.93 11.23
N THR A 104 0.16 22.20 10.33
CA THR A 104 0.69 22.78 9.10
C THR A 104 0.02 22.17 7.89
N GLU A 105 0.11 22.87 6.76
CA GLU A 105 -0.32 22.33 5.48
C GLU A 105 0.87 21.71 4.75
N PRO A 106 0.65 20.70 3.93
CA PRO A 106 1.76 20.12 3.15
C PRO A 106 2.26 21.16 2.16
N SER A 107 3.58 21.29 2.06
CA SER A 107 4.19 22.29 1.20
C SER A 107 5.02 21.66 0.08
N MET A 108 5.27 20.37 0.14
CA MET A 108 6.07 19.67 -0.87
C MET A 108 5.41 18.37 -1.25
N LEU A 109 5.56 18.02 -2.52
CA LEU A 109 5.08 16.76 -3.05
C LEU A 109 6.29 16.03 -3.62
N GLU A 110 6.52 14.80 -3.15
CA GLU A 110 7.68 14.00 -3.56
C GLU A 110 7.22 12.85 -4.44
N SER A 111 8.04 12.45 -5.39
CA SER A 111 7.81 11.23 -6.14
C SER A 111 7.89 10.02 -5.21
N PHE A 112 7.06 9.04 -5.46
CA PHE A 112 7.00 7.85 -4.61
C PHE A 112 7.03 6.61 -5.49
N LEU A 113 8.06 5.77 -5.30
CA LEU A 113 8.25 4.52 -6.06
C LEU A 113 8.26 4.76 -7.57
N ILE A 114 8.92 5.82 -8.00
CA ILE A 114 8.87 6.24 -9.40
C ILE A 114 9.60 5.28 -10.33
N ASP A 115 10.65 4.65 -9.84
CA ASP A 115 11.48 3.78 -10.68
C ASP A 115 11.21 2.29 -10.45
N GLU A 116 10.20 1.97 -9.66
CA GLU A 116 9.93 0.57 -9.35
C GLU A 116 9.09 -0.06 -10.45
N LYS A 117 9.55 -1.18 -10.98
CA LYS A 117 8.84 -1.87 -12.05
C LYS A 117 7.78 -2.81 -11.52
N ARG A 118 7.95 -3.31 -10.31
CA ARG A 118 6.99 -4.22 -9.70
C ARG A 118 6.48 -3.60 -8.42
N ILE A 119 5.23 -3.26 -8.42
CA ILE A 119 4.57 -2.70 -7.25
C ILE A 119 3.75 -3.80 -6.60
N ASN A 120 3.96 -4.02 -5.32
CA ASN A 120 3.19 -5.00 -4.56
C ASN A 120 2.92 -4.47 -3.17
N LEU A 121 2.10 -5.24 -2.42
CA LEU A 121 1.69 -4.84 -1.09
C LEU A 121 2.88 -4.61 -0.17
N ALA A 122 3.81 -5.54 -0.15
CA ALA A 122 4.97 -5.45 0.74
C ALA A 122 5.81 -4.22 0.45
N LEU A 123 5.99 -3.90 -0.83
CA LEU A 123 6.79 -2.74 -1.23
C LEU A 123 6.09 -1.44 -0.85
N LEU A 124 4.79 -1.34 -1.13
CA LEU A 124 4.04 -0.14 -0.76
C LEU A 124 4.10 0.10 0.73
N GLN A 125 3.87 -0.95 1.52
CA GLN A 125 3.91 -0.84 2.97
C GLN A 125 5.30 -0.44 3.46
N SER A 126 6.33 -1.17 3.04
CA SER A 126 7.66 -0.95 3.60
C SER A 126 8.22 0.42 3.21
N ARG A 127 7.97 0.86 1.97
CA ARG A 127 8.51 2.15 1.53
C ARG A 127 7.78 3.31 2.18
N LEU A 128 6.48 3.18 2.41
CA LEU A 128 5.77 4.23 3.13
C LEU A 128 6.28 4.32 4.57
N LEU A 129 6.42 3.19 5.26
CA LEU A 129 6.94 3.20 6.62
C LEU A 129 8.36 3.74 6.67
N GLN A 130 9.18 3.39 5.68
CA GLN A 130 10.53 3.91 5.59
C GLN A 130 10.53 5.44 5.46
N ARG A 131 9.63 5.98 4.65
CA ARG A 131 9.56 7.42 4.48
C ARG A 131 9.10 8.12 5.77
N LEU A 132 8.11 7.55 6.44
CA LEU A 132 7.66 8.11 7.72
C LEU A 132 8.76 8.05 8.77
N ASN A 133 9.51 6.95 8.79
CA ASN A 133 10.62 6.81 9.72
C ASN A 133 11.74 7.79 9.38
N GLY A 134 11.92 8.12 8.11
CA GLY A 134 12.88 9.14 7.71
C GLY A 134 12.56 10.52 8.27
N GLN A 135 11.29 10.79 8.55
CA GLN A 135 10.87 12.00 9.24
C GLN A 135 10.95 11.86 10.75
N LYS A 136 11.35 10.68 11.24
CA LYS A 136 11.42 10.36 12.68
C LYS A 136 10.03 10.39 13.31
N TRP A 137 9.01 10.08 12.53
CA TRP A 137 7.63 10.09 13.00
C TRP A 137 7.26 8.81 13.73
N LEU A 138 8.04 7.73 13.57
CA LEU A 138 7.69 6.44 14.14
C LEU A 138 8.33 6.21 15.50
N GLY A 139 9.04 7.20 16.01
CA GLY A 139 9.62 7.14 17.34
C GLY A 139 10.87 6.28 17.40
N GLY A 140 11.50 6.25 18.56
CA GLY A 140 12.58 5.31 18.81
C GLY A 140 13.89 5.62 18.13
N ASN A 141 14.09 6.80 17.66
CA ASN A 141 15.34 7.15 16.96
C ASN A 141 16.13 8.15 17.73
#